data_05a152b92e0c3f19d2e094204cfa5e76
#
_entry.id   05a152b92e0c3f19d2e094204cfa5e76
#
_cell.length_a   1.000
_cell.length_b   1.000
_cell.length_c   1.000
_cell.angle_alpha   90.00
_cell.angle_beta   90.00
_cell.angle_gamma   90.00
#
_symmetry.space_group_name_H-M   'P 1'
#
loop_
_entity.id
_entity.type
_entity.pdbx_description
1 polymer ?
#
loop_
_entity_poly.entity_id
_entity_poly.type
_entity_poly.pdbx_seq_one_letter_code
_entity_poly.pdbx_strand_id
1 'polypeptide(L)'
;MKTRRVTMQHVADQAQVSKTAVSLAFNDPSRLSEATLTHILETANQLGYSQDPAARMLRTRRTNSLGLLLPQQLDKVLENPYYTQFLQGIGVTCNQEGFTLLLAPPLRGSMLKSIPYAAVDGFIVSGLEYDRGEVSALRQRSIPFVLVDSEHHEGVPSVEIDDSEGMDSLVRHLLALGHRRIAFLALETGVEGGYANWRGPVLRRIQGAMSALASKGLTLDSPGMSVLEVPCTRAGGVRGFEQLWALENRPTAIVAFSDIIALGVLDAARDAGVSVPGELSVSGFDDLAEAQWSRPSLTTVRQPIESKGRLAAEFLVESIAGSSSRPHMQRLHTTLLVRDSTGPVPS
;
A
#
# COMPACT_ATOMS: atom_id res chain seq x y z
N MET A 1 15.71 -15.86 39.50
CA MET A 1 16.87 -16.59 38.95
C MET A 1 17.01 -16.20 37.48
N LYS A 2 18.13 -15.62 37.05
CA LYS A 2 18.41 -15.40 35.62
C LYS A 2 18.65 -16.77 35.00
N THR A 3 17.74 -17.30 34.21
CA THR A 3 17.93 -18.50 33.41
C THR A 3 19.13 -18.25 32.49
N ARG A 4 20.19 -18.98 32.67
CA ARG A 4 21.43 -18.88 31.89
C ARG A 4 21.12 -19.30 30.45
N ARG A 5 21.07 -18.33 29.55
CA ARG A 5 20.76 -18.56 28.12
C ARG A 5 21.73 -19.61 27.55
N VAL A 6 21.19 -20.65 26.93
CA VAL A 6 22.01 -21.67 26.24
C VAL A 6 22.75 -20.99 25.08
N THR A 7 24.02 -21.32 24.94
CA THR A 7 24.93 -20.73 23.93
C THR A 7 25.33 -21.76 22.90
N MET A 8 25.85 -21.33 21.75
CA MET A 8 26.41 -22.19 20.74
C MET A 8 27.54 -23.09 21.29
N GLN A 9 28.29 -22.61 22.32
CA GLN A 9 29.32 -23.40 22.99
C GLN A 9 28.71 -24.59 23.76
N HIS A 10 27.60 -24.39 24.47
CA HIS A 10 26.92 -25.47 25.17
C HIS A 10 26.42 -26.55 24.21
N VAL A 11 25.96 -26.19 23.01
CA VAL A 11 25.56 -27.15 21.98
C VAL A 11 26.79 -27.91 21.46
N ALA A 12 27.90 -27.21 21.20
CA ALA A 12 29.15 -27.83 20.74
C ALA A 12 29.70 -28.85 21.76
N ASP A 13 29.72 -28.47 23.03
CA ASP A 13 30.18 -29.32 24.13
C ASP A 13 29.29 -30.57 24.27
N GLN A 14 27.98 -30.41 24.22
CA GLN A 14 27.01 -31.51 24.39
C GLN A 14 27.00 -32.45 23.17
N ALA A 15 27.11 -31.90 21.95
CA ALA A 15 27.16 -32.68 20.71
C ALA A 15 28.56 -33.24 20.40
N GLN A 16 29.57 -32.94 21.23
CA GLN A 16 30.97 -33.32 21.02
C GLN A 16 31.53 -32.92 19.66
N VAL A 17 31.18 -31.74 19.18
CA VAL A 17 31.66 -31.17 17.91
C VAL A 17 32.30 -29.79 18.14
N SER A 18 32.97 -29.28 17.12
CA SER A 18 33.51 -27.91 17.21
C SER A 18 32.41 -26.87 17.15
N LYS A 19 32.63 -25.72 17.77
CA LYS A 19 31.72 -24.52 17.64
C LYS A 19 31.53 -24.13 16.18
N THR A 20 32.56 -24.36 15.33
CA THR A 20 32.48 -24.14 13.88
C THR A 20 31.45 -25.07 13.23
N ALA A 21 31.45 -26.37 13.62
CA ALA A 21 30.47 -27.33 13.11
C ALA A 21 29.04 -26.95 13.51
N VAL A 22 28.81 -26.51 14.76
CA VAL A 22 27.52 -26.00 15.19
C VAL A 22 27.13 -24.76 14.37
N SER A 23 28.09 -23.85 14.13
CA SER A 23 27.84 -22.69 13.27
C SER A 23 27.43 -23.06 11.85
N LEU A 24 28.10 -24.07 11.27
CA LEU A 24 27.79 -24.58 9.93
C LEU A 24 26.41 -25.24 9.89
N ALA A 25 26.02 -26.01 10.91
CA ALA A 25 24.71 -26.66 10.96
C ALA A 25 23.54 -25.68 10.83
N PHE A 26 23.70 -24.46 11.36
CA PHE A 26 22.67 -23.44 11.30
C PHE A 26 22.76 -22.48 10.10
N ASN A 27 23.90 -22.41 9.39
CA ASN A 27 24.16 -21.37 8.41
C ASN A 27 24.55 -21.87 7.02
N ASP A 28 25.17 -23.05 6.94
CA ASP A 28 25.58 -23.66 5.70
C ASP A 28 25.61 -25.20 5.89
N PRO A 29 24.42 -25.80 6.06
CA PRO A 29 24.27 -27.20 6.39
C PRO A 29 24.87 -28.13 5.30
N SER A 30 24.97 -27.65 4.06
CA SER A 30 25.53 -28.42 2.94
C SER A 30 27.01 -28.82 3.14
N ARG A 31 27.71 -28.14 4.05
CA ARG A 31 29.13 -28.44 4.38
C ARG A 31 29.29 -29.49 5.46
N LEU A 32 28.24 -30.08 5.94
CA LEU A 32 28.24 -31.15 6.95
C LEU A 32 27.65 -32.43 6.36
N SER A 33 28.06 -33.57 6.90
CA SER A 33 27.36 -34.83 6.61
C SER A 33 25.95 -34.78 7.24
N GLU A 34 24.96 -35.43 6.62
CA GLU A 34 23.60 -35.51 7.09
C GLU A 34 23.50 -35.99 8.55
N ALA A 35 24.30 -37.03 8.89
CA ALA A 35 24.35 -37.56 10.25
C ALA A 35 24.86 -36.51 11.27
N THR A 36 25.91 -35.74 10.91
CA THR A 36 26.45 -34.70 11.79
C THR A 36 25.46 -33.54 11.95
N LEU A 37 24.83 -33.15 10.85
CA LEU A 37 23.81 -32.09 10.86
C LEU A 37 22.62 -32.45 11.77
N THR A 38 22.05 -33.63 11.58
CA THR A 38 20.94 -34.16 12.40
C THR A 38 21.32 -34.20 13.87
N HIS A 39 22.47 -34.76 14.22
CA HIS A 39 22.94 -34.83 15.59
C HIS A 39 23.05 -33.43 16.27
N ILE A 40 23.60 -32.44 15.55
CA ILE A 40 23.74 -31.08 16.08
C ILE A 40 22.38 -30.43 16.28
N LEU A 41 21.45 -30.58 15.32
CA LEU A 41 20.12 -29.95 15.40
C LEU A 41 19.26 -30.59 16.51
N GLU A 42 19.32 -31.91 16.68
CA GLU A 42 18.66 -32.60 17.79
C GLU A 42 19.19 -32.17 19.16
N THR A 43 20.52 -32.08 19.30
CA THR A 43 21.16 -31.61 20.53
C THR A 43 20.79 -30.18 20.84
N ALA A 44 20.78 -29.30 19.84
CA ALA A 44 20.35 -27.90 19.98
C ALA A 44 18.87 -27.80 20.45
N ASN A 45 17.98 -28.61 19.86
CA ASN A 45 16.59 -28.68 20.24
C ASN A 45 16.39 -29.17 21.67
N GLN A 46 17.05 -30.23 22.08
CA GLN A 46 17.03 -30.77 23.44
C GLN A 46 17.47 -29.74 24.49
N LEU A 47 18.49 -28.95 24.18
CA LEU A 47 18.99 -27.89 25.03
C LEU A 47 18.13 -26.62 25.01
N GLY A 48 17.13 -26.53 24.13
CA GLY A 48 16.35 -25.30 23.90
C GLY A 48 17.19 -24.17 23.32
N TYR A 49 18.25 -24.49 22.56
CA TYR A 49 19.10 -23.52 21.90
C TYR A 49 18.39 -22.98 20.64
N SER A 50 18.26 -21.67 20.56
CA SER A 50 17.95 -20.97 19.34
C SER A 50 19.07 -20.00 19.00
N GLN A 51 19.38 -19.89 17.71
CA GLN A 51 20.39 -18.93 17.25
C GLN A 51 19.96 -17.52 17.64
N ASP A 52 20.87 -16.72 18.21
CA ASP A 52 20.59 -15.33 18.53
C ASP A 52 20.46 -14.51 17.23
N PRO A 53 19.27 -13.95 16.93
CA PRO A 53 19.07 -13.15 15.71
C PRO A 53 20.03 -11.97 15.61
N ALA A 54 20.36 -11.30 16.72
CA ALA A 54 21.30 -10.19 16.74
C ALA A 54 22.73 -10.63 16.41
N ALA A 55 23.18 -11.77 16.97
CA ALA A 55 24.49 -12.33 16.65
C ALA A 55 24.58 -12.80 15.18
N ARG A 56 23.50 -13.35 14.64
CA ARG A 56 23.39 -13.70 13.21
C ARG A 56 23.49 -12.45 12.35
N MET A 57 22.72 -11.41 12.65
CA MET A 57 22.71 -10.13 11.93
C MET A 57 24.09 -9.48 11.91
N LEU A 58 24.77 -9.41 13.05
CA LEU A 58 26.13 -8.85 13.14
C LEU A 58 27.15 -9.58 12.26
N ARG A 59 27.00 -10.91 12.11
CA ARG A 59 27.91 -11.74 11.33
C ARG A 59 27.60 -11.71 9.83
N THR A 60 26.31 -11.82 9.47
CA THR A 60 25.87 -11.89 8.06
C THR A 60 25.65 -10.53 7.44
N ARG A 61 25.54 -9.49 8.27
CA ARG A 61 25.07 -8.14 7.89
C ARG A 61 23.69 -8.17 7.21
N ARG A 62 22.90 -9.19 7.52
CA ARG A 62 21.54 -9.40 6.99
C ARG A 62 20.56 -9.63 8.14
N THR A 63 19.40 -9.01 8.04
CA THR A 63 18.30 -9.20 8.99
C THR A 63 17.32 -10.26 8.53
N ASN A 64 17.29 -10.55 7.23
CA ASN A 64 16.27 -11.30 6.52
C ASN A 64 14.86 -10.71 6.80
N SER A 65 14.79 -9.40 6.82
CA SER A 65 13.54 -8.67 7.02
C SER A 65 13.40 -7.58 5.95
N LEU A 66 12.23 -7.51 5.33
CA LEU A 66 11.81 -6.38 4.49
C LEU A 66 11.07 -5.38 5.35
N GLY A 67 11.31 -4.09 5.14
CA GLY A 67 10.55 -3.01 5.78
C GLY A 67 9.45 -2.50 4.87
N LEU A 68 8.27 -2.22 5.42
CA LEU A 68 7.25 -1.45 4.74
C LEU A 68 7.10 -0.11 5.44
N LEU A 69 7.59 0.97 4.79
CA LEU A 69 7.34 2.33 5.22
C LEU A 69 5.92 2.73 4.84
N LEU A 70 5.15 3.13 5.84
CA LEU A 70 3.73 3.46 5.70
C LEU A 70 3.51 4.97 5.74
N PRO A 71 2.54 5.51 4.97
CA PRO A 71 2.27 6.95 4.93
C PRO A 71 1.54 7.47 6.19
N GLN A 72 0.87 6.60 6.93
CA GLN A 72 0.04 6.92 8.07
C GLN A 72 0.33 6.01 9.27
N GLN A 73 -0.21 6.36 10.44
CA GLN A 73 -0.14 5.55 11.65
C GLN A 73 -0.79 4.19 11.42
N LEU A 74 -0.30 3.17 12.12
CA LEU A 74 -0.68 1.78 11.88
C LEU A 74 -2.18 1.52 12.12
N ASP A 75 -2.77 2.16 13.11
CA ASP A 75 -4.22 2.08 13.37
C ASP A 75 -5.03 2.56 12.16
N LYS A 76 -4.63 3.66 11.52
CA LYS A 76 -5.29 4.19 10.34
C LYS A 76 -5.08 3.33 9.08
N VAL A 77 -3.86 2.83 8.91
CA VAL A 77 -3.53 1.92 7.81
C VAL A 77 -4.37 0.64 7.88
N LEU A 78 -4.52 0.05 9.07
CA LEU A 78 -5.27 -1.20 9.25
C LEU A 78 -6.80 -1.03 9.16
N GLU A 79 -7.33 0.19 9.27
CA GLU A 79 -8.74 0.49 8.99
C GLU A 79 -9.08 0.38 7.49
N ASN A 80 -8.07 0.50 6.59
CA ASN A 80 -8.29 0.45 5.15
C ASN A 80 -7.95 -0.94 4.59
N PRO A 81 -8.94 -1.71 4.07
CA PRO A 81 -8.74 -3.05 3.52
C PRO A 81 -7.74 -3.12 2.36
N TYR A 82 -7.45 -2.00 1.69
CA TYR A 82 -6.40 -1.88 0.69
C TYR A 82 -5.07 -2.45 1.21
N TYR A 83 -4.67 -2.07 2.42
CA TYR A 83 -3.40 -2.52 2.98
C TYR A 83 -3.40 -4.02 3.32
N THR A 84 -4.55 -4.60 3.63
CA THR A 84 -4.66 -6.05 3.84
C THR A 84 -4.30 -6.81 2.56
N GLN A 85 -4.87 -6.43 1.41
CA GLN A 85 -4.55 -7.03 0.11
C GLN A 85 -3.09 -6.77 -0.30
N PHE A 86 -2.59 -5.55 -0.04
CA PHE A 86 -1.21 -5.19 -0.33
C PHE A 86 -0.22 -6.04 0.47
N LEU A 87 -0.48 -6.21 1.77
CA LEU A 87 0.31 -7.07 2.66
C LEU A 87 0.25 -8.55 2.28
N GLN A 88 -0.89 -9.04 1.79
CA GLN A 88 -1.01 -10.40 1.26
C GLN A 88 -0.04 -10.61 0.10
N GLY A 89 0.02 -9.68 -0.85
CA GLY A 89 0.97 -9.75 -1.96
C GLY A 89 2.43 -9.76 -1.51
N ILE A 90 2.81 -8.87 -0.59
CA ILE A 90 4.16 -8.85 0.00
C ILE A 90 4.46 -10.17 0.72
N GLY A 91 3.48 -10.69 1.48
CA GLY A 91 3.60 -11.92 2.26
C GLY A 91 3.89 -13.16 1.42
N VAL A 92 3.34 -13.24 0.20
CA VAL A 92 3.63 -14.32 -0.76
C VAL A 92 5.13 -14.36 -1.04
N THR A 93 5.73 -13.24 -1.44
CA THR A 93 7.17 -13.16 -1.74
C THR A 93 8.02 -13.38 -0.49
N CYS A 94 7.64 -12.79 0.65
CA CYS A 94 8.34 -13.01 1.91
C CYS A 94 8.41 -14.51 2.28
N ASN A 95 7.30 -15.24 2.11
CA ASN A 95 7.28 -16.67 2.40
C ASN A 95 8.13 -17.48 1.44
N GLN A 96 8.12 -17.15 0.15
CA GLN A 96 8.91 -17.85 -0.87
C GLN A 96 10.42 -17.62 -0.69
N GLU A 97 10.81 -16.39 -0.38
CA GLU A 97 12.21 -15.95 -0.31
C GLU A 97 12.82 -16.01 1.11
N GLY A 98 12.04 -16.42 2.11
CA GLY A 98 12.50 -16.59 3.50
C GLY A 98 12.73 -15.26 4.23
N PHE A 99 11.97 -14.21 3.92
CA PHE A 99 12.01 -12.94 4.62
C PHE A 99 10.85 -12.82 5.65
N THR A 100 11.09 -12.05 6.70
CA THR A 100 10.05 -11.51 7.56
C THR A 100 9.67 -10.10 7.11
N LEU A 101 8.49 -9.59 7.53
CA LEU A 101 8.04 -8.24 7.21
C LEU A 101 7.97 -7.40 8.48
N LEU A 102 8.58 -6.21 8.44
CA LEU A 102 8.52 -5.21 9.48
C LEU A 102 7.69 -4.01 8.98
N LEU A 103 6.60 -3.71 9.67
CA LEU A 103 5.81 -2.52 9.39
C LEU A 103 6.42 -1.31 10.11
N ALA A 104 6.73 -0.27 9.37
CA ALA A 104 7.38 0.95 9.85
C ALA A 104 6.44 2.16 9.65
N PRO A 105 5.50 2.41 10.59
CA PRO A 105 4.65 3.60 10.54
C PRO A 105 5.47 4.86 10.84
N PRO A 106 4.95 6.06 10.50
CA PRO A 106 5.62 7.32 10.78
C PRO A 106 5.90 7.49 12.27
N LEU A 107 7.14 7.79 12.63
CA LEU A 107 7.49 8.18 14.00
C LEU A 107 7.33 9.70 14.15
N ARG A 108 6.51 10.13 15.11
CA ARG A 108 6.20 11.54 15.35
C ARG A 108 5.79 12.26 14.06
N GLY A 109 4.92 11.62 13.27
CA GLY A 109 4.38 12.15 12.03
C GLY A 109 5.35 12.20 10.85
N SER A 110 6.46 11.46 10.86
CA SER A 110 7.46 11.47 9.79
C SER A 110 7.93 10.06 9.44
N MET A 111 7.81 9.68 8.16
CA MET A 111 8.38 8.44 7.63
C MET A 111 9.91 8.46 7.71
N LEU A 112 10.52 9.60 7.43
CA LEU A 112 11.97 9.79 7.52
C LEU A 112 12.53 9.38 8.88
N LYS A 113 11.81 9.71 9.97
CA LYS A 113 12.21 9.36 11.34
C LYS A 113 12.12 7.88 11.65
N SER A 114 11.36 7.10 10.88
CA SER A 114 11.22 5.65 11.07
C SER A 114 12.40 4.86 10.51
N ILE A 115 13.03 5.36 9.44
CA ILE A 115 14.12 4.66 8.73
C ILE A 115 15.25 4.20 9.66
N PRO A 116 15.79 5.02 10.60
CA PRO A 116 16.90 4.61 11.44
C PRO A 116 16.57 3.51 12.45
N TYR A 117 15.29 3.32 12.77
CA TYR A 117 14.85 2.38 13.81
C TYR A 117 14.42 1.02 13.27
N ALA A 118 14.30 0.89 11.95
CA ALA A 118 13.92 -0.36 11.32
C ALA A 118 15.16 -1.16 10.94
N ALA A 119 15.38 -2.30 11.60
CA ALA A 119 16.45 -3.24 11.27
C ALA A 119 15.95 -4.15 10.12
N VAL A 120 16.16 -3.71 8.89
CA VAL A 120 15.71 -4.38 7.67
C VAL A 120 16.79 -4.39 6.60
N ASP A 121 16.69 -5.29 5.63
CA ASP A 121 17.65 -5.40 4.51
C ASP A 121 17.29 -4.44 3.36
N GLY A 122 16.05 -3.94 3.34
CA GLY A 122 15.57 -2.95 2.39
C GLY A 122 14.13 -2.53 2.68
N PHE A 123 13.64 -1.51 1.97
CA PHE A 123 12.32 -0.93 2.19
C PHE A 123 11.42 -0.98 0.94
N ILE A 124 10.16 -1.34 1.14
CA ILE A 124 9.05 -0.94 0.29
C ILE A 124 8.53 0.37 0.87
N VAL A 125 8.49 1.42 0.06
CA VAL A 125 7.99 2.75 0.46
C VAL A 125 6.66 2.99 -0.24
N SER A 126 5.57 2.98 0.50
CA SER A 126 4.22 3.13 -0.05
C SER A 126 3.67 4.52 0.20
N GLY A 127 3.10 5.13 -0.85
CA GLY A 127 2.38 6.40 -0.74
C GLY A 127 3.26 7.59 -0.40
N LEU A 128 4.51 7.64 -0.89
CA LEU A 128 5.37 8.80 -0.76
C LEU A 128 4.99 9.84 -1.82
N GLU A 129 4.01 10.66 -1.51
CA GLU A 129 3.56 11.73 -2.42
C GLU A 129 4.54 12.90 -2.45
N TYR A 130 5.18 13.20 -1.34
CA TYR A 130 6.17 14.26 -1.18
C TYR A 130 7.41 13.70 -0.48
N ASP A 131 8.55 13.70 -1.19
CA ASP A 131 9.84 13.35 -0.59
C ASP A 131 10.33 14.48 0.34
N ARG A 132 10.32 14.22 1.63
CA ARG A 132 10.85 15.13 2.67
C ARG A 132 12.26 14.74 3.08
N GLY A 133 12.97 14.02 2.22
CA GLY A 133 14.31 13.52 2.42
C GLY A 133 14.40 12.01 2.66
N GLU A 134 13.28 11.27 2.52
CA GLU A 134 13.23 9.82 2.67
C GLU A 134 14.11 9.12 1.62
N VAL A 135 13.97 9.48 0.35
CA VAL A 135 14.77 8.93 -0.76
C VAL A 135 16.25 9.23 -0.56
N SER A 136 16.58 10.47 -0.19
CA SER A 136 17.96 10.86 0.09
C SER A 136 18.54 10.11 1.28
N ALA A 137 17.78 9.91 2.35
CA ALA A 137 18.22 9.17 3.54
C ALA A 137 18.48 7.69 3.24
N LEU A 138 17.63 7.06 2.42
CA LEU A 138 17.80 5.67 1.99
C LEU A 138 19.03 5.51 1.08
N ARG A 139 19.22 6.42 0.11
CA ARG A 139 20.40 6.44 -0.78
C ARG A 139 21.71 6.63 0.00
N GLN A 140 21.77 7.62 0.90
CA GLN A 140 22.96 7.89 1.72
C GLN A 140 23.38 6.71 2.58
N ARG A 141 22.42 5.92 3.02
CA ARG A 141 22.65 4.71 3.81
C ARG A 141 22.88 3.45 2.97
N SER A 142 22.82 3.59 1.64
CA SER A 142 22.94 2.45 0.71
C SER A 142 21.93 1.33 1.03
N ILE A 143 20.72 1.70 1.49
CA ILE A 143 19.65 0.75 1.78
C ILE A 143 18.83 0.57 0.49
N PRO A 144 18.69 -0.66 -0.03
CA PRO A 144 17.81 -0.94 -1.16
C PRO A 144 16.37 -0.54 -0.87
N PHE A 145 15.67 0.05 -1.84
CA PHE A 145 14.26 0.37 -1.68
C PHE A 145 13.52 0.41 -3.00
N VAL A 146 12.20 0.22 -2.94
CA VAL A 146 11.25 0.25 -4.05
C VAL A 146 10.11 1.20 -3.68
N LEU A 147 9.72 2.06 -4.60
CA LEU A 147 8.59 2.97 -4.44
C LEU A 147 7.29 2.32 -4.95
N VAL A 148 6.20 2.53 -4.22
CA VAL A 148 4.86 2.07 -4.61
C VAL A 148 3.88 3.21 -4.44
N ASP A 149 3.11 3.50 -5.50
CA ASP A 149 2.13 4.60 -5.50
C ASP A 149 2.72 5.92 -4.97
N SER A 150 3.90 6.24 -5.46
CA SER A 150 4.71 7.36 -4.97
C SER A 150 5.03 8.32 -6.13
N GLU A 151 5.64 9.45 -5.81
CA GLU A 151 6.25 10.28 -6.83
C GLU A 151 7.44 9.54 -7.47
N HIS A 152 7.63 9.71 -8.79
CA HIS A 152 8.73 9.05 -9.51
C HIS A 152 10.08 9.67 -9.15
N HIS A 153 11.06 8.81 -8.88
CA HIS A 153 12.45 9.20 -8.68
C HIS A 153 13.38 8.45 -9.64
N GLU A 154 14.19 9.19 -10.39
CA GLU A 154 15.12 8.61 -11.35
C GLU A 154 16.04 7.56 -10.72
N GLY A 155 16.15 6.41 -11.38
CA GLY A 155 17.00 5.30 -10.94
C GLY A 155 16.49 4.54 -9.71
N VAL A 156 15.26 4.80 -9.25
CA VAL A 156 14.61 4.05 -8.15
C VAL A 156 13.56 3.12 -8.73
N PRO A 157 13.62 1.82 -8.42
CA PRO A 157 12.57 0.89 -8.84
C PRO A 157 11.21 1.31 -8.28
N SER A 158 10.18 1.25 -9.12
CA SER A 158 8.82 1.60 -8.72
C SER A 158 7.76 0.66 -9.30
N VAL A 159 6.67 0.49 -8.55
CA VAL A 159 5.46 -0.20 -8.99
C VAL A 159 4.30 0.77 -8.88
N GLU A 160 3.66 1.05 -10.02
CA GLU A 160 2.58 2.01 -10.16
C GLU A 160 1.38 1.39 -10.87
N ILE A 161 0.27 2.09 -10.85
CA ILE A 161 -0.91 1.76 -11.66
C ILE A 161 -1.22 2.89 -12.64
N ASP A 162 -2.10 2.62 -13.59
CA ASP A 162 -2.63 3.63 -14.50
C ASP A 162 -3.79 4.40 -13.86
N ASP A 163 -3.46 5.21 -12.82
CA ASP A 163 -4.44 6.02 -12.08
C ASP A 163 -5.25 6.95 -12.99
N SER A 164 -4.57 7.57 -13.95
CA SER A 164 -5.19 8.55 -14.86
C SER A 164 -6.17 7.87 -15.82
N GLU A 165 -5.80 6.73 -16.42
CA GLU A 165 -6.68 5.98 -17.33
C GLU A 165 -7.89 5.41 -16.57
N GLY A 166 -7.67 4.88 -15.37
CA GLY A 166 -8.76 4.39 -14.52
C GLY A 166 -9.77 5.47 -14.19
N MET A 167 -9.30 6.65 -13.77
CA MET A 167 -10.19 7.75 -13.43
C MET A 167 -10.85 8.36 -14.68
N ASP A 168 -10.14 8.49 -15.80
CA ASP A 168 -10.73 8.96 -17.07
C ASP A 168 -11.88 8.05 -17.49
N SER A 169 -11.71 6.73 -17.45
CA SER A 169 -12.75 5.76 -17.81
C SER A 169 -13.97 5.85 -16.88
N LEU A 170 -13.76 6.01 -15.59
CA LEU A 170 -14.83 6.18 -14.59
C LEU A 170 -15.66 7.46 -14.84
N VAL A 171 -14.97 8.59 -15.03
CA VAL A 171 -15.67 9.87 -15.26
C VAL A 171 -16.38 9.88 -16.61
N ARG A 172 -15.81 9.30 -17.67
CA ARG A 172 -16.51 9.11 -18.95
C ARG A 172 -17.77 8.29 -18.81
N HIS A 173 -17.77 7.25 -17.99
CA HIS A 173 -18.97 6.47 -17.71
C HIS A 173 -20.09 7.36 -17.11
N LEU A 174 -19.78 8.16 -16.11
CA LEU A 174 -20.77 9.08 -15.50
C LEU A 174 -21.26 10.16 -16.49
N LEU A 175 -20.35 10.71 -17.29
CA LEU A 175 -20.71 11.67 -18.35
C LEU A 175 -21.62 11.04 -19.43
N ALA A 176 -21.42 9.76 -19.75
CA ALA A 176 -22.30 9.02 -20.66
C ALA A 176 -23.69 8.76 -20.07
N LEU A 177 -23.79 8.61 -18.75
CA LEU A 177 -25.08 8.52 -18.02
C LEU A 177 -25.81 9.88 -17.89
N GLY A 178 -25.20 10.96 -18.39
CA GLY A 178 -25.80 12.29 -18.42
C GLY A 178 -25.41 13.21 -17.26
N HIS A 179 -24.62 12.75 -16.31
CA HIS A 179 -24.19 13.58 -15.17
C HIS A 179 -23.39 14.81 -15.61
N ARG A 180 -23.71 15.96 -15.02
CA ARG A 180 -23.05 17.25 -15.23
C ARG A 180 -22.76 17.98 -13.91
N ARG A 181 -23.33 17.50 -12.80
CA ARG A 181 -23.03 17.95 -11.44
C ARG A 181 -22.32 16.79 -10.74
N ILE A 182 -20.99 16.85 -10.74
CA ILE A 182 -20.13 15.77 -10.25
C ILE A 182 -19.22 16.33 -9.16
N ALA A 183 -19.22 15.69 -7.99
CA ALA A 183 -18.31 15.99 -6.92
C ALA A 183 -17.20 14.93 -6.83
N PHE A 184 -15.96 15.38 -6.65
CA PHE A 184 -14.80 14.56 -6.47
C PHE A 184 -14.35 14.59 -5.01
N LEU A 185 -14.37 13.44 -4.34
CA LEU A 185 -13.83 13.27 -2.99
C LEU A 185 -12.42 12.71 -3.09
N ALA A 186 -11.44 13.60 -3.04
CA ALA A 186 -10.03 13.27 -3.10
C ALA A 186 -9.48 12.91 -1.72
N LEU A 187 -8.35 12.21 -1.70
CA LEU A 187 -7.59 11.93 -0.48
C LEU A 187 -7.00 13.23 0.06
N GLU A 188 -7.10 13.45 1.37
CA GLU A 188 -6.46 14.56 2.05
C GLU A 188 -4.93 14.46 1.90
N THR A 189 -4.33 15.45 1.26
CA THR A 189 -2.90 15.49 0.95
C THR A 189 -2.09 16.25 2.01
N GLY A 190 -2.75 17.09 2.79
CA GLY A 190 -2.11 18.01 3.73
C GLY A 190 -1.28 19.10 3.04
N VAL A 191 -1.54 19.38 1.76
CA VAL A 191 -0.87 20.41 0.96
C VAL A 191 -1.82 21.56 0.70
N GLU A 192 -1.40 22.76 1.03
CA GLU A 192 -2.15 23.97 0.73
C GLU A 192 -2.16 24.28 -0.79
N GLY A 193 -3.22 24.93 -1.27
CA GLY A 193 -3.35 25.38 -2.66
C GLY A 193 -4.11 24.42 -3.59
N GLY A 194 -4.69 23.35 -3.05
CA GLY A 194 -5.58 22.43 -3.77
C GLY A 194 -4.87 21.58 -4.84
N TYR A 195 -5.64 21.08 -5.80
CA TYR A 195 -5.20 20.08 -6.79
C TYR A 195 -4.03 20.53 -7.69
N ALA A 196 -3.76 21.82 -7.82
CA ALA A 196 -2.61 22.33 -8.58
C ALA A 196 -1.26 21.93 -7.93
N ASN A 197 -1.25 21.72 -6.63
CA ASN A 197 -0.07 21.35 -5.87
C ASN A 197 0.01 19.85 -5.53
N TRP A 198 -0.99 19.06 -5.92
CA TRP A 198 -0.97 17.62 -5.66
C TRP A 198 0.16 16.90 -6.40
N ARG A 199 0.54 15.73 -5.90
CA ARG A 199 1.57 14.85 -6.48
C ARG A 199 1.08 13.40 -6.42
N GLY A 200 1.85 12.50 -7.04
CA GLY A 200 1.62 11.06 -6.96
C GLY A 200 0.24 10.62 -7.49
N PRO A 201 -0.36 9.59 -6.89
CA PRO A 201 -1.64 9.02 -7.33
C PRO A 201 -2.80 10.00 -7.35
N VAL A 202 -2.89 10.88 -6.34
CA VAL A 202 -3.98 11.86 -6.24
C VAL A 202 -3.95 12.83 -7.43
N LEU A 203 -2.75 13.32 -7.80
CA LEU A 203 -2.57 14.14 -9.00
C LEU A 203 -2.95 13.37 -10.27
N ARG A 204 -2.49 12.13 -10.42
CA ARG A 204 -2.80 11.32 -11.61
C ARG A 204 -4.30 11.06 -11.74
N ARG A 205 -5.00 10.77 -10.63
CA ARG A 205 -6.47 10.59 -10.61
C ARG A 205 -7.20 11.86 -11.02
N ILE A 206 -6.86 13.02 -10.46
CA ILE A 206 -7.53 14.26 -10.86
C ILE A 206 -7.23 14.64 -12.32
N GLN A 207 -6.03 14.37 -12.82
CA GLN A 207 -5.70 14.56 -14.23
C GLN A 207 -6.53 13.67 -15.17
N GLY A 208 -6.80 12.43 -14.79
CA GLY A 208 -7.72 11.54 -15.50
C GLY A 208 -9.14 12.10 -15.53
N ALA A 209 -9.64 12.60 -14.39
CA ALA A 209 -10.94 13.27 -14.33
C ALA A 209 -10.98 14.50 -15.25
N MET A 210 -9.95 15.34 -15.23
CA MET A 210 -9.84 16.52 -16.12
C MET A 210 -9.84 16.13 -17.60
N SER A 211 -9.15 15.06 -17.97
CA SER A 211 -9.13 14.54 -19.35
C SER A 211 -10.54 14.14 -19.80
N ALA A 212 -11.25 13.38 -18.97
CA ALA A 212 -12.63 12.97 -19.26
C ALA A 212 -13.59 14.18 -19.40
N LEU A 213 -13.51 15.14 -18.48
CA LEU A 213 -14.32 16.37 -18.50
C LEU A 213 -14.05 17.18 -19.77
N ALA A 214 -12.77 17.36 -20.15
CA ALA A 214 -12.37 18.11 -21.33
C ALA A 214 -12.96 17.52 -22.62
N SER A 215 -13.17 16.20 -22.69
CA SER A 215 -13.80 15.53 -23.82
C SER A 215 -15.27 15.97 -24.07
N LYS A 216 -15.87 16.64 -23.09
CA LYS A 216 -17.24 17.21 -23.14
C LYS A 216 -17.24 18.73 -23.02
N GLY A 217 -16.09 19.39 -23.15
CA GLY A 217 -15.95 20.85 -23.01
C GLY A 217 -16.13 21.34 -21.57
N LEU A 218 -15.94 20.46 -20.58
CA LEU A 218 -16.07 20.77 -19.15
C LEU A 218 -14.68 20.85 -18.50
N THR A 219 -14.59 21.59 -17.39
CA THR A 219 -13.41 21.68 -16.51
C THR A 219 -13.84 21.47 -15.07
N LEU A 220 -12.89 21.35 -14.15
CA LEU A 220 -13.21 21.30 -12.71
C LEU A 220 -13.85 22.60 -12.18
N ASP A 221 -13.64 23.71 -12.87
CA ASP A 221 -14.24 25.01 -12.54
C ASP A 221 -15.62 25.22 -13.20
N SER A 222 -16.10 24.28 -14.01
CA SER A 222 -17.41 24.35 -14.64
C SER A 222 -18.53 24.31 -13.59
N PRO A 223 -19.64 25.03 -13.80
CA PRO A 223 -20.80 24.99 -12.88
C PRO A 223 -21.24 23.53 -12.62
N GLY A 224 -21.38 23.19 -11.35
CA GLY A 224 -21.77 21.84 -10.91
C GLY A 224 -20.60 20.88 -10.65
N MET A 225 -19.38 21.29 -10.89
CA MET A 225 -18.18 20.52 -10.47
C MET A 225 -17.73 21.00 -9.09
N SER A 226 -17.26 20.08 -8.27
CA SER A 226 -16.62 20.38 -6.99
C SER A 226 -15.54 19.35 -6.66
N VAL A 227 -14.50 19.80 -5.99
CA VAL A 227 -13.40 18.95 -5.49
C VAL A 227 -13.27 19.21 -4.00
N LEU A 228 -13.31 18.15 -3.21
CA LEU A 228 -13.23 18.21 -1.76
C LEU A 228 -12.21 17.18 -1.28
N GLU A 229 -11.24 17.59 -0.45
CA GLU A 229 -10.32 16.69 0.21
C GLU A 229 -10.94 16.15 1.50
N VAL A 230 -10.85 14.83 1.69
CA VAL A 230 -11.32 14.14 2.89
C VAL A 230 -10.30 13.09 3.34
N PRO A 231 -10.22 12.79 4.64
CA PRO A 231 -9.41 11.67 5.11
C PRO A 231 -9.79 10.37 4.39
N CYS A 232 -8.78 9.55 4.04
CA CYS A 232 -8.99 8.25 3.38
C CYS A 232 -9.54 7.22 4.37
N THR A 233 -10.75 7.46 4.84
CA THR A 233 -11.49 6.62 5.80
C THR A 233 -12.97 6.62 5.48
N ARG A 234 -13.69 5.63 6.00
CA ARG A 234 -15.16 5.59 5.90
C ARG A 234 -15.83 6.82 6.52
N ALA A 235 -15.33 7.30 7.67
CA ALA A 235 -15.78 8.53 8.30
C ALA A 235 -15.50 9.79 7.45
N GLY A 236 -14.39 9.78 6.67
CA GLY A 236 -14.10 10.84 5.69
C GLY A 236 -15.16 10.90 4.60
N GLY A 237 -15.59 9.75 4.09
CA GLY A 237 -16.69 9.64 3.12
C GLY A 237 -18.01 10.16 3.66
N VAL A 238 -18.37 9.84 4.91
CA VAL A 238 -19.56 10.36 5.59
C VAL A 238 -19.52 11.89 5.63
N ARG A 239 -18.42 12.48 6.14
CA ARG A 239 -18.28 13.95 6.20
C ARG A 239 -18.32 14.61 4.82
N GLY A 240 -17.68 13.98 3.81
CA GLY A 240 -17.73 14.48 2.44
C GLY A 240 -19.14 14.52 1.89
N PHE A 241 -19.93 13.46 2.12
CA PHE A 241 -21.33 13.44 1.73
C PHE A 241 -22.14 14.53 2.44
N GLU A 242 -22.04 14.66 3.76
CA GLU A 242 -22.78 15.67 4.54
C GLU A 242 -22.52 17.09 4.04
N GLN A 243 -21.25 17.43 3.73
CA GLN A 243 -20.91 18.75 3.19
C GLN A 243 -21.50 18.97 1.79
N LEU A 244 -21.43 17.97 0.91
CA LEU A 244 -21.98 18.08 -0.44
C LEU A 244 -23.50 18.08 -0.46
N TRP A 245 -24.12 17.35 0.45
CA TRP A 245 -25.59 17.26 0.51
C TRP A 245 -26.25 18.49 1.13
N ALA A 246 -25.49 19.31 1.86
CA ALA A 246 -25.94 20.60 2.39
C ALA A 246 -25.95 21.73 1.34
N LEU A 247 -25.36 21.51 0.16
CA LEU A 247 -25.33 22.50 -0.91
C LEU A 247 -26.75 22.68 -1.55
N GLU A 248 -27.08 23.87 -1.97
CA GLU A 248 -28.33 24.11 -2.76
C GLU A 248 -28.28 23.34 -4.09
N ASN A 249 -27.14 23.41 -4.78
CA ASN A 249 -26.92 22.69 -6.04
C ASN A 249 -26.16 21.36 -5.77
N ARG A 250 -26.88 20.37 -5.23
CA ARG A 250 -26.36 19.06 -4.90
C ARG A 250 -25.77 18.36 -6.13
N PRO A 251 -24.67 17.63 -5.98
CA PRO A 251 -24.15 16.77 -7.05
C PRO A 251 -25.14 15.65 -7.36
N THR A 252 -25.18 15.21 -8.60
CA THR A 252 -25.91 14.01 -9.02
C THR A 252 -25.02 12.79 -9.07
N ALA A 253 -23.70 12.98 -8.99
CA ALA A 253 -22.72 11.91 -8.87
C ALA A 253 -21.58 12.32 -7.94
N ILE A 254 -21.11 11.38 -7.13
CA ILE A 254 -19.90 11.49 -6.31
C ILE A 254 -18.89 10.47 -6.79
N VAL A 255 -17.70 10.96 -7.10
CA VAL A 255 -16.51 10.16 -7.45
C VAL A 255 -15.54 10.19 -6.28
N ALA A 256 -15.44 9.11 -5.55
CA ALA A 256 -14.46 8.97 -4.48
C ALA A 256 -13.15 8.40 -5.00
N PHE A 257 -12.02 8.95 -4.56
CA PHE A 257 -10.70 8.49 -4.97
C PHE A 257 -10.24 7.20 -4.27
N SER A 258 -11.10 6.63 -3.42
CA SER A 258 -10.91 5.30 -2.82
C SER A 258 -12.27 4.70 -2.46
N ASP A 259 -12.38 3.38 -2.54
CA ASP A 259 -13.60 2.66 -2.16
C ASP A 259 -13.98 2.88 -0.70
N ILE A 260 -13.00 2.98 0.20
CA ILE A 260 -13.30 3.20 1.62
C ILE A 260 -14.04 4.54 1.85
N ILE A 261 -13.72 5.57 1.05
CA ILE A 261 -14.45 6.84 1.05
C ILE A 261 -15.84 6.66 0.44
N ALA A 262 -15.93 5.98 -0.72
CA ALA A 262 -17.21 5.72 -1.40
C ALA A 262 -18.19 4.93 -0.51
N LEU A 263 -17.70 3.95 0.23
CA LEU A 263 -18.49 3.18 1.19
C LEU A 263 -19.05 4.07 2.31
N GLY A 264 -18.25 5.03 2.79
CA GLY A 264 -18.72 6.05 3.73
C GLY A 264 -19.84 6.94 3.14
N VAL A 265 -19.70 7.30 1.86
CA VAL A 265 -20.76 8.04 1.14
C VAL A 265 -22.04 7.21 1.04
N LEU A 266 -21.93 5.92 0.71
CA LEU A 266 -23.10 5.01 0.64
C LEU A 266 -23.80 4.87 1.99
N ASP A 267 -23.05 4.77 3.10
CA ASP A 267 -23.63 4.72 4.43
C ASP A 267 -24.39 5.99 4.77
N ALA A 268 -23.78 7.16 4.55
CA ALA A 268 -24.40 8.44 4.84
C ALA A 268 -25.62 8.71 3.95
N ALA A 269 -25.56 8.34 2.67
CA ALA A 269 -26.71 8.44 1.76
C ALA A 269 -27.89 7.59 2.24
N ARG A 270 -27.61 6.33 2.64
CA ARG A 270 -28.64 5.43 3.20
C ARG A 270 -29.25 6.02 4.47
N ASP A 271 -28.43 6.52 5.39
CA ASP A 271 -28.90 7.07 6.67
C ASP A 271 -29.70 8.37 6.47
N ALA A 272 -29.41 9.14 5.40
CA ALA A 272 -30.17 10.31 4.97
C ALA A 272 -31.42 9.98 4.11
N GLY A 273 -31.68 8.70 3.82
CA GLY A 273 -32.79 8.27 2.97
C GLY A 273 -32.63 8.61 1.48
N VAL A 274 -31.39 8.87 1.02
CA VAL A 274 -31.07 9.20 -0.37
C VAL A 274 -30.92 7.93 -1.19
N SER A 275 -31.69 7.83 -2.27
CA SER A 275 -31.65 6.67 -3.16
C SER A 275 -30.36 6.65 -4.02
N VAL A 276 -29.58 5.58 -3.90
CA VAL A 276 -28.43 5.31 -4.78
C VAL A 276 -28.78 4.09 -5.63
N PRO A 277 -28.77 4.16 -6.98
CA PRO A 277 -28.34 5.30 -7.80
C PRO A 277 -29.47 6.28 -8.18
N GLY A 278 -30.69 6.14 -7.65
CA GLY A 278 -31.89 6.86 -8.13
C GLY A 278 -31.80 8.39 -8.01
N GLU A 279 -31.23 8.91 -6.92
CA GLU A 279 -31.04 10.35 -6.68
C GLU A 279 -29.57 10.75 -6.75
N LEU A 280 -28.65 9.81 -6.45
CA LEU A 280 -27.21 10.02 -6.40
C LEU A 280 -26.47 8.81 -6.94
N SER A 281 -25.64 9.00 -7.95
CA SER A 281 -24.65 7.99 -8.36
C SER A 281 -23.41 8.09 -7.48
N VAL A 282 -22.86 6.95 -7.01
CA VAL A 282 -21.64 6.88 -6.21
C VAL A 282 -20.66 5.92 -6.85
N SER A 283 -19.41 6.35 -6.96
CA SER A 283 -18.34 5.50 -7.51
C SER A 283 -17.06 5.61 -6.68
N GLY A 284 -16.25 4.57 -6.72
CA GLY A 284 -15.01 4.45 -5.97
C GLY A 284 -13.80 4.13 -6.86
N PHE A 285 -12.71 3.80 -6.18
CA PHE A 285 -11.45 3.37 -6.78
C PHE A 285 -10.81 2.37 -5.83
N ASP A 286 -10.40 1.20 -6.28
CA ASP A 286 -9.60 0.12 -5.67
C ASP A 286 -10.15 -1.27 -5.98
N ASP A 287 -11.47 -1.47 -6.03
CA ASP A 287 -12.21 -2.74 -6.06
C ASP A 287 -11.95 -3.58 -4.80
N LEU A 288 -12.14 -2.97 -3.64
CA LEU A 288 -12.13 -3.68 -2.36
C LEU A 288 -13.24 -4.73 -2.31
N ALA A 289 -13.06 -5.79 -1.51
CA ALA A 289 -14.06 -6.84 -1.37
C ALA A 289 -15.43 -6.29 -0.94
N GLU A 290 -15.43 -5.28 -0.07
CA GLU A 290 -16.61 -4.57 0.43
C GLU A 290 -17.41 -3.87 -0.69
N ALA A 291 -16.74 -3.46 -1.78
CA ALA A 291 -17.39 -2.85 -2.93
C ALA A 291 -18.40 -3.80 -3.60
N GLN A 292 -18.15 -5.11 -3.60
CA GLN A 292 -19.06 -6.12 -4.14
C GLN A 292 -20.23 -6.42 -3.19
N TRP A 293 -20.00 -6.30 -1.88
CA TRP A 293 -20.97 -6.67 -0.86
C TRP A 293 -21.83 -5.52 -0.38
N SER A 294 -21.44 -4.27 -0.70
CA SER A 294 -22.26 -3.08 -0.40
C SER A 294 -23.64 -3.15 -1.07
N ARG A 295 -24.57 -2.37 -0.56
CA ARG A 295 -25.92 -2.25 -1.09
C ARG A 295 -26.28 -0.78 -1.26
N PRO A 296 -26.31 -0.30 -2.52
CA PRO A 296 -26.02 -1.01 -3.79
C PRO A 296 -24.55 -1.43 -3.92
N SER A 297 -24.24 -2.41 -4.78
CA SER A 297 -22.87 -2.80 -5.08
C SER A 297 -22.12 -1.67 -5.80
N LEU A 298 -20.88 -1.39 -5.37
CA LEU A 298 -20.15 -0.18 -5.75
C LEU A 298 -19.50 -0.30 -7.14
N THR A 299 -19.84 0.63 -8.04
CA THR A 299 -19.09 0.91 -9.27
C THR A 299 -17.73 1.47 -8.89
N THR A 300 -16.64 0.85 -9.38
CA THR A 300 -15.29 1.21 -8.98
C THR A 300 -14.26 0.90 -10.07
N VAL A 301 -13.07 1.44 -9.91
CA VAL A 301 -11.90 1.08 -10.74
C VAL A 301 -11.08 0.04 -10.00
N ARG A 302 -11.01 -1.17 -10.56
CA ARG A 302 -10.13 -2.23 -10.04
C ARG A 302 -8.68 -1.90 -10.27
N GLN A 303 -7.88 -1.94 -9.22
CA GLN A 303 -6.44 -1.99 -9.28
C GLN A 303 -5.92 -3.34 -8.73
N PRO A 304 -4.85 -3.91 -9.28
CA PRO A 304 -4.33 -5.21 -8.86
C PRO A 304 -3.45 -5.09 -7.60
N ILE A 305 -4.09 -4.81 -6.44
CA ILE A 305 -3.41 -4.44 -5.18
C ILE A 305 -2.45 -5.54 -4.70
N GLU A 306 -2.90 -6.80 -4.69
CA GLU A 306 -2.07 -7.93 -4.29
C GLU A 306 -0.85 -8.09 -5.20
N SER A 307 -1.06 -8.01 -6.53
CA SER A 307 0.03 -8.08 -7.51
C SER A 307 1.03 -6.95 -7.33
N LYS A 308 0.56 -5.75 -6.97
CA LYS A 308 1.39 -4.58 -6.66
C LYS A 308 2.30 -4.86 -5.46
N GLY A 309 1.75 -5.41 -4.37
CA GLY A 309 2.52 -5.80 -3.19
C GLY A 309 3.56 -6.88 -3.49
N ARG A 310 3.17 -7.91 -4.24
CA ARG A 310 4.05 -9.00 -4.65
C ARG A 310 5.22 -8.49 -5.50
N LEU A 311 4.95 -7.71 -6.55
CA LEU A 311 5.97 -7.16 -7.43
C LEU A 311 6.94 -6.21 -6.68
N ALA A 312 6.42 -5.39 -5.77
CA ALA A 312 7.26 -4.52 -4.95
C ALA A 312 8.25 -5.32 -4.09
N ALA A 313 7.78 -6.41 -3.48
CA ALA A 313 8.65 -7.29 -2.69
C ALA A 313 9.67 -8.03 -3.57
N GLU A 314 9.26 -8.53 -4.74
CA GLU A 314 10.16 -9.16 -5.72
C GLU A 314 11.27 -8.19 -6.16
N PHE A 315 10.91 -6.96 -6.55
CA PHE A 315 11.89 -5.93 -6.94
C PHE A 315 12.86 -5.61 -5.81
N LEU A 316 12.36 -5.56 -4.58
CA LEU A 316 13.21 -5.30 -3.42
C LEU A 316 14.18 -6.46 -3.16
N VAL A 317 13.71 -7.70 -3.21
CA VAL A 317 14.57 -8.89 -3.04
C VAL A 317 15.67 -8.94 -4.11
N GLU A 318 15.33 -8.68 -5.38
CA GLU A 318 16.32 -8.58 -6.47
C GLU A 318 17.33 -7.46 -6.22
N SER A 319 16.88 -6.29 -5.74
CA SER A 319 17.77 -5.17 -5.40
C SER A 319 18.71 -5.52 -4.24
N ILE A 320 18.21 -6.23 -3.22
CA ILE A 320 19.00 -6.73 -2.08
C ILE A 320 20.05 -7.76 -2.53
N ALA A 321 19.71 -8.60 -3.51
CA ALA A 321 20.62 -9.59 -4.08
C ALA A 321 21.65 -8.97 -5.04
N GLY A 322 21.50 -7.71 -5.46
CA GLY A 322 22.35 -7.04 -6.45
C GLY A 322 22.13 -7.57 -7.88
N SER A 323 21.00 -8.20 -8.16
CA SER A 323 20.68 -8.88 -9.42
C SER A 323 19.53 -8.19 -10.18
N SER A 324 19.44 -6.87 -10.15
CA SER A 324 18.35 -6.15 -10.83
C SER A 324 18.41 -6.36 -12.35
N SER A 325 17.52 -7.20 -12.87
CA SER A 325 17.31 -7.45 -14.30
C SER A 325 15.99 -6.86 -14.83
N ARG A 326 15.16 -6.31 -13.96
CA ARG A 326 13.83 -5.81 -14.28
C ARG A 326 13.82 -4.32 -14.63
N PRO A 327 12.79 -3.84 -15.37
CA PRO A 327 12.61 -2.42 -15.62
C PRO A 327 12.56 -1.64 -14.30
N HIS A 328 13.13 -0.44 -14.28
CA HIS A 328 13.07 0.42 -13.10
C HIS A 328 11.64 0.84 -12.72
N MET A 329 10.68 0.77 -13.64
CA MET A 329 9.27 1.11 -13.38
C MET A 329 8.36 0.03 -13.99
N GLN A 330 7.46 -0.50 -13.17
CA GLN A 330 6.38 -1.38 -13.62
C GLN A 330 5.03 -0.68 -13.41
N ARG A 331 4.31 -0.45 -14.51
CA ARG A 331 2.95 0.08 -14.47
C ARG A 331 1.95 -1.05 -14.70
N LEU A 332 0.97 -1.16 -13.80
CA LEU A 332 -0.11 -2.15 -13.85
C LEU A 332 -1.38 -1.49 -14.37
N HIS A 333 -2.16 -2.23 -15.15
CA HIS A 333 -3.42 -1.75 -15.70
C HIS A 333 -4.53 -1.72 -14.65
N THR A 334 -5.43 -0.76 -14.82
CA THR A 334 -6.68 -0.67 -14.07
C THR A 334 -7.86 -1.06 -14.96
N THR A 335 -9.01 -1.37 -14.35
CA THR A 335 -10.23 -1.76 -15.09
C THR A 335 -11.46 -1.17 -14.40
N LEU A 336 -12.29 -0.45 -15.14
CA LEU A 336 -13.59 0.01 -14.64
C LEU A 336 -14.55 -1.17 -14.48
N LEU A 337 -15.16 -1.28 -13.30
CA LEU A 337 -16.21 -2.25 -12.99
C LEU A 337 -17.50 -1.50 -12.70
N VAL A 338 -18.41 -1.56 -13.65
CA VAL A 338 -19.75 -0.97 -13.50
C VAL A 338 -20.62 -1.92 -12.69
N ARG A 339 -21.23 -1.40 -11.62
CA ARG A 339 -22.15 -2.12 -10.73
C ARG A 339 -23.41 -1.27 -10.47
N ASP A 340 -24.09 -1.52 -9.35
CA ASP A 340 -25.43 -1.01 -9.08
C ASP A 340 -25.46 0.42 -8.54
N SER A 341 -24.32 0.98 -8.10
CA SER A 341 -24.26 2.31 -7.44
C SER A 341 -24.22 3.50 -8.40
N THR A 342 -24.22 3.27 -9.70
CA THR A 342 -24.30 4.33 -10.73
C THR A 342 -25.45 4.06 -11.68
N GLY A 343 -26.17 5.11 -12.05
CA GLY A 343 -27.34 5.08 -12.95
C GLY A 343 -27.47 6.34 -13.77
N PRO A 344 -28.49 6.46 -14.64
CA PRO A 344 -28.76 7.71 -15.35
C PRO A 344 -28.95 8.90 -14.41
N VAL A 345 -28.60 10.09 -14.89
CA VAL A 345 -28.85 11.32 -14.13
C VAL A 345 -30.32 11.41 -13.71
N PRO A 346 -30.63 11.77 -12.46
CA PRO A 346 -32.01 12.00 -12.01
C PRO A 346 -32.73 13.05 -12.87
N SER A 347 -33.98 12.74 -13.25
CA SER A 347 -34.85 13.60 -14.08
C SER A 347 -35.26 14.90 -13.40
#